data_0b6fd7934531b61b473aeae807e77e79
#
_entry.id   0b6fd7934531b61b473aeae807e77e79
#
_cell.length_a   1.000
_cell.length_b   1.000
_cell.length_c   1.000
_cell.angle_alpha   90.00
_cell.angle_beta   90.00
_cell.angle_gamma   90.00
#
_symmetry.space_group_name_H-M   'P 1'
#
loop_
_entity.id
_entity.type
_entity.pdbx_description
1 polymer ?
#
loop_
_entity_poly.entity_id
_entity_poly.type
_entity_poly.pdbx_seq_one_letter_code
_entity_poly.pdbx_strand_id
1 'polypeptide(L)'
;PLASSSAASDVYKRQLEHLLIALLSQGHTLLVGVPGLAKTLIIKTLSDILDLSFKRIQFTPDLMPSDITGTELIDIDNNTGQRSFRFFKGPVFANIVLADEINRTPPKTQSALLEAMQEHKVTAGGKSYDLDEPFFVLATQNPIDQEGTYPLPEAQLDRFMFNLKIEYPSSKEEISIVRG
;
A
#
# COMPACT_ATOMS: atom_id res chain seq x y z
N PRO A 1 -6.00 -28.92 -23.72
CA PRO A 1 -6.77 -27.91 -23.00
C PRO A 1 -6.18 -27.50 -21.64
N LEU A 2 -5.05 -28.09 -21.19
CA LEU A 2 -4.41 -27.82 -19.90
C LEU A 2 -3.23 -26.82 -19.97
N ALA A 3 -2.81 -26.41 -21.16
CA ALA A 3 -1.62 -25.59 -21.35
C ALA A 3 -1.86 -24.07 -21.19
N SER A 4 -3.07 -23.58 -21.31
CA SER A 4 -3.39 -22.15 -21.21
C SER A 4 -3.58 -21.68 -19.77
N SER A 5 -4.00 -22.57 -18.88
CA SER A 5 -4.05 -22.35 -17.43
C SER A 5 -2.64 -22.20 -16.83
N SER A 6 -1.60 -22.75 -17.47
CA SER A 6 -0.23 -22.73 -16.90
C SER A 6 0.43 -21.36 -17.07
N ALA A 7 0.31 -20.69 -18.21
CA ALA A 7 1.01 -19.43 -18.46
C ALA A 7 0.48 -18.28 -17.57
N ALA A 8 -0.84 -18.15 -17.43
CA ALA A 8 -1.42 -17.20 -16.49
C ALA A 8 -1.05 -17.55 -15.04
N SER A 9 -1.09 -18.84 -14.67
CA SER A 9 -0.65 -19.35 -13.37
C SER A 9 0.83 -19.04 -13.09
N ASP A 10 1.71 -19.12 -14.10
CA ASP A 10 3.14 -18.85 -13.93
C ASP A 10 3.44 -17.35 -13.75
N VAL A 11 2.69 -16.47 -14.41
CA VAL A 11 2.79 -15.01 -14.19
C VAL A 11 2.37 -14.67 -12.76
N TYR A 12 1.23 -15.18 -12.28
CA TYR A 12 0.77 -14.97 -10.91
C TYR A 12 1.73 -15.56 -9.88
N LYS A 13 2.31 -16.72 -10.12
CA LYS A 13 3.30 -17.34 -9.23
C LYS A 13 4.55 -16.45 -9.08
N ARG A 14 5.10 -15.93 -10.17
CA ARG A 14 6.24 -15.00 -10.12
C ARG A 14 5.92 -13.72 -9.35
N GLN A 15 4.73 -13.15 -9.57
CA GLN A 15 4.31 -11.97 -8.82
C GLN A 15 4.21 -12.26 -7.33
N LEU A 16 3.64 -13.41 -6.96
CA LEU A 16 3.56 -13.85 -5.57
C LEU A 16 4.94 -14.06 -4.96
N GLU A 17 5.86 -14.71 -5.68
CA GLU A 17 7.25 -14.90 -5.25
C GLU A 17 7.95 -13.56 -5.00
N HIS A 18 7.83 -12.59 -5.90
CA HIS A 18 8.42 -11.26 -5.72
C HIS A 18 7.83 -10.53 -4.50
N LEU A 19 6.51 -10.63 -4.29
CA LEU A 19 5.85 -10.04 -3.13
C LEU A 19 6.28 -10.71 -1.82
N LEU A 20 6.42 -12.04 -1.83
CA LEU A 20 6.94 -12.79 -0.68
C LEU A 20 8.39 -12.41 -0.36
N ILE A 21 9.24 -12.32 -1.38
CA ILE A 21 10.64 -11.89 -1.21
C ILE A 21 10.67 -10.48 -0.62
N ALA A 22 9.88 -9.56 -1.14
CA ALA A 22 9.81 -8.19 -0.67
C ALA A 22 9.36 -8.12 0.80
N LEU A 23 8.30 -8.85 1.16
CA LEU A 23 7.80 -8.92 2.52
C LEU A 23 8.83 -9.52 3.49
N LEU A 24 9.44 -10.64 3.12
CA LEU A 24 10.46 -11.31 3.95
C LEU A 24 11.75 -10.50 4.09
N SER A 25 12.06 -9.65 3.09
CA SER A 25 13.18 -8.71 3.13
C SER A 25 12.85 -7.41 3.86
N GLN A 26 11.62 -7.26 4.36
CA GLN A 26 11.10 -6.02 4.98
C GLN A 26 11.25 -4.80 4.06
N GLY A 27 11.22 -5.03 2.74
CA GLY A 27 11.43 -4.00 1.73
C GLY A 27 10.12 -3.49 1.16
N HIS A 28 9.80 -2.22 1.38
CA HIS A 28 8.64 -1.61 0.75
C HIS A 28 8.68 -1.73 -0.76
N THR A 29 7.54 -1.90 -1.40
CA THR A 29 7.43 -2.22 -2.83
C THR A 29 6.52 -1.24 -3.55
N LEU A 30 6.96 -0.76 -4.71
CA LEU A 30 6.14 0.01 -5.64
C LEU A 30 5.75 -0.87 -6.83
N LEU A 31 4.47 -1.01 -7.09
CA LEU A 31 3.92 -1.65 -8.26
C LEU A 31 3.48 -0.61 -9.28
N VAL A 32 4.15 -0.57 -10.42
CA VAL A 32 3.78 0.31 -11.53
C VAL A 32 3.07 -0.52 -12.60
N GLY A 33 1.81 -0.21 -12.86
CA GLY A 33 1.04 -0.93 -13.88
C GLY A 33 -0.46 -0.86 -13.63
N VAL A 34 -1.19 -1.58 -14.47
CA VAL A 34 -2.66 -1.52 -14.49
C VAL A 34 -3.27 -2.01 -13.17
N PRO A 35 -4.28 -1.30 -12.66
CA PRO A 35 -5.01 -1.72 -11.48
C PRO A 35 -5.71 -3.06 -11.72
N GLY A 36 -5.65 -3.96 -10.74
CA GLY A 36 -6.31 -5.26 -10.82
C GLY A 36 -6.67 -5.83 -9.46
N LEU A 37 -7.86 -6.41 -9.35
CA LEU A 37 -8.43 -7.00 -8.13
C LEU A 37 -7.57 -8.11 -7.52
N ALA A 38 -6.78 -8.81 -8.33
CA ALA A 38 -5.95 -9.92 -7.87
C ALA A 38 -4.87 -9.50 -6.85
N LYS A 39 -4.30 -8.29 -6.98
CA LYS A 39 -3.25 -7.79 -6.08
C LYS A 39 -3.73 -7.66 -4.64
N THR A 40 -4.89 -7.02 -4.45
CA THR A 40 -5.49 -6.85 -3.12
C THR A 40 -5.83 -8.20 -2.48
N LEU A 41 -6.37 -9.14 -3.27
CA LEU A 41 -6.71 -10.47 -2.78
C LEU A 41 -5.47 -11.25 -2.34
N ILE A 42 -4.42 -11.25 -3.16
CA ILE A 42 -3.15 -11.94 -2.87
C ILE A 42 -2.55 -11.41 -1.56
N ILE A 43 -2.46 -10.10 -1.40
CA ILE A 43 -1.84 -9.49 -0.22
C ILE A 43 -2.68 -9.70 1.02
N LYS A 44 -4.01 -9.60 0.90
CA LYS A 44 -4.91 -9.90 2.01
C LYS A 44 -4.80 -11.36 2.44
N THR A 45 -4.80 -12.30 1.49
CA THR A 45 -4.64 -13.73 1.79
C THR A 45 -3.29 -13.99 2.47
N LEU A 46 -2.23 -13.32 2.01
CA LEU A 46 -0.91 -13.45 2.61
C LEU A 46 -0.89 -12.91 4.05
N SER A 47 -1.53 -11.75 4.31
CA SER A 47 -1.65 -11.21 5.65
C SER A 47 -2.42 -12.14 6.59
N ASP A 48 -3.50 -12.75 6.09
CA ASP A 48 -4.30 -13.71 6.86
C ASP A 48 -3.49 -14.98 7.20
N ILE A 49 -2.67 -15.49 6.26
CA ILE A 49 -1.82 -16.68 6.48
C ILE A 49 -0.72 -16.38 7.51
N LEU A 50 -0.16 -15.16 7.50
CA LEU A 50 0.93 -14.75 8.39
C LEU A 50 0.43 -14.19 9.73
N ASP A 51 -0.87 -14.12 9.95
CA ASP A 51 -1.51 -13.51 11.12
C ASP A 51 -1.07 -12.05 11.33
N LEU A 52 -0.98 -11.29 10.21
CA LEU A 52 -0.60 -9.89 10.19
C LEU A 52 -1.81 -9.01 9.91
N SER A 53 -1.86 -7.85 10.55
CA SER A 53 -2.91 -6.86 10.31
C SER A 53 -2.75 -6.24 8.92
N PHE A 54 -3.87 -6.08 8.19
CA PHE A 54 -3.90 -5.52 6.84
C PHE A 54 -4.82 -4.32 6.77
N LYS A 55 -4.37 -3.26 6.09
CA LYS A 55 -5.19 -2.10 5.73
C LYS A 55 -4.95 -1.70 4.29
N ARG A 56 -6.03 -1.27 3.61
CA ARG A 56 -5.97 -0.65 2.28
C ARG A 56 -6.28 0.83 2.42
N ILE A 57 -5.46 1.65 1.79
CA ILE A 57 -5.66 3.10 1.67
C ILE A 57 -5.81 3.39 0.18
N GLN A 58 -6.99 3.86 -0.23
CA GLN A 58 -7.20 4.36 -1.58
C GLN A 58 -6.78 5.82 -1.62
N PHE A 59 -5.77 6.13 -2.41
CA PHE A 59 -5.30 7.50 -2.57
C PHE A 59 -6.20 8.25 -3.55
N THR A 60 -6.82 9.32 -3.07
CA THR A 60 -7.72 10.20 -3.82
C THR A 60 -7.26 11.64 -3.69
N PRO A 61 -7.65 12.56 -4.60
CA PRO A 61 -7.21 13.96 -4.54
C PRO A 61 -7.55 14.68 -3.25
N ASP A 62 -8.59 14.25 -2.55
CA ASP A 62 -9.10 14.82 -1.29
C ASP A 62 -8.56 14.13 -0.02
N LEU A 63 -7.78 13.05 -0.16
CA LEU A 63 -7.19 12.33 0.96
C LEU A 63 -6.24 13.24 1.75
N MET A 64 -6.42 13.31 3.06
CA MET A 64 -5.60 14.12 3.97
C MET A 64 -4.52 13.28 4.65
N PRO A 65 -3.39 13.87 5.06
CA PRO A 65 -2.37 13.17 5.85
C PRO A 65 -2.92 12.48 7.11
N SER A 66 -3.86 13.11 7.79
CA SER A 66 -4.51 12.57 9.00
C SER A 66 -5.35 11.31 8.72
N ASP A 67 -5.85 11.14 7.50
CA ASP A 67 -6.59 9.93 7.11
C ASP A 67 -5.65 8.71 7.02
N ILE A 68 -4.35 8.95 6.81
CA ILE A 68 -3.30 7.94 6.78
C ILE A 68 -2.74 7.68 8.17
N THR A 69 -2.30 8.74 8.84
CA THR A 69 -1.57 8.67 10.11
C THR A 69 -2.46 8.58 11.34
N GLY A 70 -3.69 9.04 11.23
CA GLY A 70 -4.59 9.19 12.37
C GLY A 70 -4.67 10.63 12.87
N THR A 71 -5.56 10.86 13.83
CA THR A 71 -5.89 12.19 14.34
C THR A 71 -6.07 12.18 15.84
N GLU A 72 -5.79 13.31 16.49
CA GLU A 72 -6.14 13.53 17.89
C GLU A 72 -7.55 14.09 17.99
N LEU A 73 -8.37 13.48 18.83
CA LEU A 73 -9.70 13.96 19.17
C LEU A 73 -9.78 14.29 20.65
N ILE A 74 -10.64 15.25 20.97
CA ILE A 74 -10.97 15.56 22.36
C ILE A 74 -11.96 14.50 22.85
N ASP A 75 -11.53 13.73 23.83
CA ASP A 75 -12.36 12.79 24.56
C ASP A 75 -12.87 13.47 25.84
N ILE A 76 -14.16 13.38 26.10
CA ILE A 76 -14.80 13.96 27.28
C ILE A 76 -15.28 12.80 28.16
N ASP A 77 -14.70 12.68 29.33
CA ASP A 77 -15.18 11.73 30.33
C ASP A 77 -16.59 12.16 30.80
N ASN A 78 -17.58 11.37 30.47
CA ASN A 78 -18.99 11.65 30.79
C ASN A 78 -19.28 11.68 32.30
N ASN A 79 -18.42 11.11 33.14
CA ASN A 79 -18.61 11.09 34.58
C ASN A 79 -17.98 12.29 35.28
N THR A 80 -16.83 12.75 34.78
CA THR A 80 -16.05 13.83 35.42
C THR A 80 -16.11 15.14 34.67
N GLY A 81 -16.58 15.15 33.42
CA GLY A 81 -16.53 16.30 32.50
C GLY A 81 -15.12 16.69 32.07
N GLN A 82 -14.11 15.91 32.44
CA GLN A 82 -12.72 16.20 32.13
C GLN A 82 -12.45 15.94 30.63
N ARG A 83 -11.76 16.90 30.01
CA ARG A 83 -11.35 16.80 28.60
C ARG A 83 -9.92 16.26 28.52
N SER A 84 -9.72 15.23 27.69
CA SER A 84 -8.40 14.68 27.37
C SER A 84 -8.23 14.57 25.86
N PHE A 85 -6.99 14.66 25.38
CA PHE A 85 -6.69 14.37 23.98
C PHE A 85 -6.39 12.88 23.82
N ARG A 86 -7.11 12.24 22.90
CA ARG A 86 -6.90 10.84 22.56
C ARG A 86 -6.50 10.73 21.09
N PHE A 87 -5.40 10.03 20.83
CA PHE A 87 -4.96 9.76 19.48
C PHE A 87 -5.68 8.52 18.93
N PHE A 88 -6.30 8.68 17.78
CA PHE A 88 -6.91 7.60 17.01
C PHE A 88 -5.98 7.20 15.88
N LYS A 89 -5.42 6.01 15.99
CA LYS A 89 -4.48 5.45 15.02
C LYS A 89 -5.12 5.34 13.66
N GLY A 90 -4.44 5.83 12.63
CA GLY A 90 -4.84 5.68 11.23
C GLY A 90 -4.48 4.32 10.65
N PRO A 91 -4.82 4.06 9.39
CA PRO A 91 -4.58 2.78 8.72
C PRO A 91 -3.09 2.45 8.56
N VAL A 92 -2.18 3.40 8.65
CA VAL A 92 -0.73 3.18 8.58
C VAL A 92 -0.21 2.31 9.73
N PHE A 93 -0.96 2.18 10.82
CA PHE A 93 -0.58 1.35 11.98
C PHE A 93 -0.84 -0.16 11.77
N ALA A 94 -1.15 -0.59 10.56
CA ALA A 94 -1.20 -2.01 10.22
C ALA A 94 0.18 -2.52 9.81
N ASN A 95 0.42 -3.83 9.99
CA ASN A 95 1.66 -4.48 9.54
C ASN A 95 1.82 -4.43 8.02
N ILE A 96 0.72 -4.64 7.29
CA ILE A 96 0.70 -4.60 5.83
C ILE A 96 -0.25 -3.51 5.37
N VAL A 97 0.28 -2.52 4.65
CA VAL A 97 -0.48 -1.41 4.10
C VAL A 97 -0.44 -1.48 2.57
N LEU A 98 -1.61 -1.58 1.94
CA LEU A 98 -1.75 -1.39 0.50
C LEU A 98 -2.13 0.07 0.22
N ALA A 99 -1.17 0.84 -0.29
CA ALA A 99 -1.36 2.22 -0.73
C ALA A 99 -1.74 2.23 -2.21
N ASP A 100 -3.04 2.24 -2.50
CA ASP A 100 -3.54 2.09 -3.87
C ASP A 100 -3.62 3.45 -4.57
N GLU A 101 -3.03 3.53 -5.78
CA GLU A 101 -2.96 4.72 -6.63
C GLU A 101 -2.29 5.93 -5.93
N ILE A 102 -1.11 5.72 -5.31
CA ILE A 102 -0.41 6.74 -4.51
C ILE A 102 -0.19 8.06 -5.28
N ASN A 103 -0.09 8.01 -6.61
CA ASN A 103 0.10 9.18 -7.47
C ASN A 103 -1.18 10.04 -7.66
N ARG A 104 -2.34 9.64 -7.14
CA ARG A 104 -3.59 10.43 -7.22
C ARG A 104 -3.75 11.47 -6.13
N THR A 105 -2.85 11.52 -5.18
CA THR A 105 -2.92 12.40 -4.00
C THR A 105 -1.81 13.44 -4.07
N PRO A 106 -2.04 14.69 -3.60
CA PRO A 106 -1.01 15.71 -3.55
C PRO A 106 0.24 15.29 -2.75
N PRO A 107 1.43 15.84 -3.07
CA PRO A 107 2.70 15.46 -2.45
C PRO A 107 2.73 15.52 -0.92
N LYS A 108 1.97 16.44 -0.30
CA LYS A 108 1.87 16.55 1.15
C LYS A 108 1.32 15.28 1.79
N THR A 109 0.30 14.68 1.18
CA THR A 109 -0.33 13.46 1.70
C THR A 109 0.53 12.23 1.39
N GLN A 110 1.15 12.17 0.20
CA GLN A 110 2.14 11.15 -0.13
C GLN A 110 3.28 11.12 0.91
N SER A 111 3.79 12.31 1.27
CA SER A 111 4.90 12.46 2.24
C SER A 111 4.58 11.87 3.59
N ALA A 112 3.31 11.92 4.05
CA ALA A 112 2.92 11.33 5.33
C ALA A 112 3.13 9.81 5.38
N LEU A 113 2.80 9.09 4.29
CA LEU A 113 3.08 7.65 4.20
C LEU A 113 4.59 7.39 4.06
N LEU A 114 5.27 8.15 3.21
CA LEU A 114 6.70 7.96 2.93
C LEU A 114 7.58 8.26 4.15
N GLU A 115 7.16 9.20 5.00
CA GLU A 115 7.83 9.46 6.28
C GLU A 115 7.64 8.29 7.24
N ALA A 116 6.41 7.77 7.35
CA ALA A 116 6.12 6.60 8.17
C ALA A 116 6.93 5.36 7.73
N MET A 117 7.13 5.17 6.41
CA MET A 117 7.97 4.10 5.85
C MET A 117 9.44 4.25 6.23
N GLN A 118 9.96 5.47 6.27
CA GLN A 118 11.36 5.73 6.57
C GLN A 118 11.66 5.70 8.07
N GLU A 119 10.78 6.29 8.86
CA GLU A 119 11.01 6.51 10.29
C GLU A 119 10.46 5.38 11.17
N HIS A 120 9.63 4.49 10.60
CA HIS A 120 8.89 3.43 11.32
C HIS A 120 8.06 3.95 12.49
N LYS A 121 7.64 5.21 12.41
CA LYS A 121 6.83 5.90 13.42
C LYS A 121 5.98 6.99 12.80
N VAL A 122 4.98 7.41 13.55
CA VAL A 122 4.11 8.54 13.22
C VAL A 122 4.22 9.58 14.34
N THR A 123 4.38 10.85 13.99
CA THR A 123 4.35 11.95 14.95
C THR A 123 2.99 12.66 14.88
N ALA A 124 2.28 12.70 16.00
CA ALA A 124 1.01 13.40 16.14
C ALA A 124 0.92 14.06 17.51
N GLY A 125 0.40 15.30 17.57
CA GLY A 125 0.26 16.05 18.82
C GLY A 125 1.55 16.22 19.63
N GLY A 126 2.69 16.26 18.95
CA GLY A 126 4.02 16.35 19.60
C GLY A 126 4.51 15.05 20.24
N LYS A 127 3.80 13.93 20.01
CA LYS A 127 4.21 12.59 20.47
C LYS A 127 4.54 11.71 19.27
N SER A 128 5.53 10.84 19.44
CA SER A 128 5.87 9.80 18.46
C SER A 128 5.22 8.48 18.86
N TYR A 129 4.68 7.79 17.87
CA TYR A 129 4.03 6.50 17.99
C TYR A 129 4.74 5.53 17.05
N ASP A 130 5.37 4.51 17.60
CA ASP A 130 6.05 3.49 16.80
C ASP A 130 5.03 2.63 16.03
N LEU A 131 5.43 2.19 14.84
CA LEU A 131 4.67 1.23 14.05
C LEU A 131 5.06 -0.19 14.45
N ASP A 132 4.08 -1.10 14.46
CA ASP A 132 4.32 -2.50 14.83
C ASP A 132 5.07 -3.22 13.69
N GLU A 133 6.13 -3.94 14.04
CA GLU A 133 6.91 -4.74 13.08
C GLU A 133 6.31 -6.17 12.92
N PRO A 134 6.42 -6.78 11.73
CA PRO A 134 6.96 -6.21 10.50
C PRO A 134 6.03 -5.15 9.91
N PHE A 135 6.61 -4.05 9.39
CA PHE A 135 5.88 -3.00 8.71
C PHE A 135 6.20 -3.01 7.22
N PHE A 136 5.22 -3.30 6.39
CA PHE A 136 5.37 -3.44 4.96
C PHE A 136 4.35 -2.60 4.19
N VAL A 137 4.83 -1.78 3.27
CA VAL A 137 3.98 -0.99 2.38
C VAL A 137 4.12 -1.50 0.95
N LEU A 138 2.99 -1.82 0.35
CA LEU A 138 2.85 -2.03 -1.07
C LEU A 138 2.10 -0.84 -1.66
N ALA A 139 2.81 0.01 -2.40
CA ALA A 139 2.18 1.11 -3.11
C ALA A 139 1.89 0.71 -4.56
N THR A 140 0.77 1.16 -5.12
CA THR A 140 0.48 1.02 -6.54
C THR A 140 0.47 2.38 -7.23
N GLN A 141 0.91 2.40 -8.47
CA GLN A 141 0.87 3.56 -9.34
C GLN A 141 0.32 3.16 -10.71
N ASN A 142 -0.70 3.88 -11.17
CA ASN A 142 -1.22 3.70 -12.52
C ASN A 142 -0.49 4.67 -13.47
N PRO A 143 0.29 4.18 -14.45
CA PRO A 143 1.03 5.04 -15.36
C PRO A 143 0.14 5.67 -16.46
N ILE A 144 -1.10 5.19 -16.64
CA ILE A 144 -1.98 5.59 -17.75
C ILE A 144 -2.72 6.89 -17.42
N ASP A 145 -3.04 7.13 -16.14
CA ASP A 145 -3.73 8.34 -15.71
C ASP A 145 -2.75 9.52 -15.68
N GLN A 146 -2.75 10.34 -16.74
CA GLN A 146 -1.91 11.54 -16.81
C GLN A 146 -2.59 12.78 -16.25
N GLU A 147 -3.91 12.87 -16.27
CA GLU A 147 -4.65 14.00 -15.71
C GLU A 147 -4.91 13.80 -14.21
N GLY A 148 -4.62 14.84 -13.42
CA GLY A 148 -4.87 14.84 -11.97
C GLY A 148 -3.95 13.93 -11.17
N THR A 149 -2.76 13.57 -11.69
CA THR A 149 -1.76 12.77 -11.00
C THR A 149 -0.56 13.59 -10.56
N TYR A 150 0.05 13.15 -9.47
CA TYR A 150 1.26 13.72 -8.87
C TYR A 150 2.34 12.63 -8.83
N PRO A 151 3.22 12.56 -9.84
CA PRO A 151 4.25 11.52 -9.85
C PRO A 151 5.18 11.66 -8.64
N LEU A 152 5.63 10.52 -8.13
CA LEU A 152 6.62 10.50 -7.06
C LEU A 152 7.98 11.01 -7.60
N PRO A 153 8.62 11.98 -6.94
CA PRO A 153 9.99 12.38 -7.26
C PRO A 153 10.98 11.20 -7.10
N GLU A 154 12.07 11.20 -7.87
CA GLU A 154 13.10 10.13 -7.80
C GLU A 154 13.62 9.93 -6.38
N ALA A 155 13.88 11.01 -5.64
CA ALA A 155 14.34 10.92 -4.25
C ALA A 155 13.34 10.24 -3.30
N GLN A 156 12.07 10.10 -3.68
CA GLN A 156 11.05 9.37 -2.94
C GLN A 156 10.91 7.92 -3.39
N LEU A 157 11.31 7.63 -4.63
CA LEU A 157 11.33 6.25 -5.15
C LEU A 157 12.37 5.39 -4.45
N ASP A 158 13.46 5.98 -3.95
CA ASP A 158 14.53 5.30 -3.21
C ASP A 158 14.05 4.65 -1.89
N ARG A 159 12.88 5.04 -1.39
CA ARG A 159 12.26 4.41 -0.22
C ARG A 159 11.63 3.04 -0.52
N PHE A 160 11.44 2.75 -1.81
CA PHE A 160 10.95 1.45 -2.25
C PHE A 160 12.12 0.57 -2.67
N MET A 161 12.36 -0.50 -1.94
CA MET A 161 13.41 -1.48 -2.26
C MET A 161 13.15 -2.17 -3.60
N PHE A 162 11.86 -2.39 -3.93
CA PHE A 162 11.45 -3.03 -5.15
C PHE A 162 10.52 -2.12 -5.96
N ASN A 163 10.82 -2.01 -7.27
CA ASN A 163 9.96 -1.38 -8.25
C ASN A 163 9.58 -2.42 -9.29
N LEU A 164 8.36 -2.94 -9.19
CA LEU A 164 7.85 -4.00 -10.03
C LEU A 164 6.92 -3.42 -11.11
N LYS A 165 7.34 -3.52 -12.37
CA LYS A 165 6.47 -3.16 -13.49
C LYS A 165 5.57 -4.32 -13.85
N ILE A 166 4.27 -4.07 -13.86
CA ILE A 166 3.27 -5.03 -14.30
C ILE A 166 2.77 -4.56 -15.65
N GLU A 167 3.22 -5.24 -16.68
CA GLU A 167 2.77 -5.01 -18.05
C GLU A 167 1.55 -5.87 -18.36
N TYR A 168 0.76 -5.44 -19.35
CA TYR A 168 -0.31 -6.29 -19.87
C TYR A 168 0.31 -7.54 -20.49
N PRO A 169 -0.39 -8.67 -20.42
CA PRO A 169 -0.01 -9.83 -21.20
C PRO A 169 0.19 -9.44 -22.66
N SER A 170 1.19 -9.98 -23.30
CA SER A 170 1.36 -9.78 -24.74
C SER A 170 0.14 -10.31 -25.49
N SER A 171 -0.15 -9.77 -26.66
CA SER A 171 -1.30 -10.24 -27.48
C SER A 171 -1.31 -11.76 -27.73
N LYS A 172 -0.14 -12.40 -27.70
CA LYS A 172 -0.03 -13.88 -27.79
C LYS A 172 -0.50 -14.57 -26.50
N GLU A 173 -0.17 -14.00 -25.34
CA GLU A 173 -0.61 -14.51 -24.04
C GLU A 173 -2.08 -14.27 -23.82
N GLU A 174 -2.62 -13.10 -24.23
CA GLU A 174 -4.06 -12.82 -24.20
C GLU A 174 -4.87 -13.82 -25.05
N ILE A 175 -4.42 -14.10 -26.27
CA ILE A 175 -5.06 -15.10 -27.13
C ILE A 175 -4.98 -16.50 -26.50
N SER A 176 -3.89 -16.81 -25.83
CA SER A 176 -3.72 -18.07 -25.09
C SER A 176 -4.69 -18.19 -23.92
N ILE A 177 -4.90 -17.11 -23.17
CA ILE A 177 -5.84 -17.04 -22.03
C ILE A 177 -7.29 -17.20 -22.50
N VAL A 178 -7.66 -16.58 -23.62
CA VAL A 178 -9.05 -16.63 -24.14
C VAL A 178 -9.38 -17.98 -24.79
N ARG A 179 -8.37 -18.71 -25.32
CA ARG A 179 -8.56 -20.02 -25.99
C ARG A 179 -8.53 -21.21 -25.04
N GLY A 180 -8.18 -21.03 -23.79
CA GLY A 180 -8.17 -22.08 -22.75
C GLY A 180 -9.43 -22.15 -21.97
#